data_d732db2287cc86bd90424ed20c23f3ce
#
_entry.id   d732db2287cc86bd90424ed20c23f3ce
#
_cell.length_a   1.000
_cell.length_b   1.000
_cell.length_c   1.000
_cell.angle_alpha   90.00
_cell.angle_beta   90.00
_cell.angle_gamma   90.00
#
_symmetry.space_group_name_H-M   'P 1'
#
loop_
_entity.id
_entity.type
_entity.pdbx_description
1 polymer ?
#
loop_
_entity_poly.entity_id
_entity_poly.type
_entity_poly.pdbx_seq_one_letter_code
_entity_poly.pdbx_strand_id
1 'polypeptide(L)'
;AALLPFPAALGGHPLVACGHSMGAYVLTRLASQRPAAFAHLVLIDPVIMDPALYEGESATPIPAPPGHRGAGRRNAWAPAEEMRARFTDRAPYANWDPRVLADYCTYGLLPTADGKGLELACPPALEASVYQNALRTSPHEWLHYLSVPSTLIRAPTGERGGELDFSLSPTWTGLGPAIGAERDELWAEHSHFIPMEAPARVAGLLADLL
;
A
#
# COMPACT_ATOMS: atom_id res chain seq x y z
N ALA A 1 -9.83 -12.29 -7.79
CA ALA A 1 -10.00 -13.62 -8.45
C ALA A 1 -8.74 -14.07 -9.19
N ALA A 2 -7.93 -13.18 -9.76
CA ALA A 2 -6.74 -13.52 -10.55
C ALA A 2 -5.53 -14.02 -9.73
N LEU A 3 -5.48 -13.78 -8.42
CA LEU A 3 -4.38 -14.20 -7.54
C LEU A 3 -4.56 -15.62 -6.95
N LEU A 4 -5.68 -16.27 -7.21
CA LEU A 4 -6.05 -17.52 -6.55
C LEU A 4 -5.37 -18.81 -7.06
N PRO A 5 -4.80 -18.92 -8.27
CA PRO A 5 -4.00 -20.09 -8.66
C PRO A 5 -2.57 -20.11 -8.11
N PHE A 6 -2.11 -19.01 -7.50
CA PHE A 6 -0.72 -18.86 -7.04
C PHE A 6 -0.27 -19.92 -6.01
N PRO A 7 -1.05 -20.28 -4.96
CA PRO A 7 -0.61 -21.29 -4.00
C PRO A 7 -0.35 -22.65 -4.62
N ALA A 8 -1.17 -23.06 -5.59
CA ALA A 8 -0.97 -24.33 -6.29
C ALA A 8 0.30 -24.33 -7.16
N ALA A 9 0.64 -23.19 -7.77
CA ALA A 9 1.87 -23.02 -8.55
C ALA A 9 3.13 -23.00 -7.67
N LEU A 10 2.99 -22.69 -6.37
CA LEU A 10 4.08 -22.66 -5.37
C LEU A 10 4.14 -23.92 -4.50
N GLY A 11 3.64 -25.05 -4.98
CA GLY A 11 3.73 -26.33 -4.27
C GLY A 11 2.64 -26.57 -3.22
N GLY A 12 1.63 -25.73 -3.13
CA GLY A 12 0.46 -25.91 -2.26
C GLY A 12 0.71 -25.64 -0.77
N HIS A 13 1.89 -25.13 -0.39
CA HIS A 13 2.18 -24.75 1.00
C HIS A 13 1.54 -23.39 1.33
N PRO A 14 1.07 -23.18 2.59
CA PRO A 14 0.61 -21.89 3.04
C PRO A 14 1.72 -20.82 2.91
N LEU A 15 1.35 -19.62 2.50
CA LEU A 15 2.29 -18.54 2.18
C LEU A 15 2.48 -17.59 3.37
N VAL A 16 3.71 -17.15 3.60
CA VAL A 16 3.97 -15.88 4.29
C VAL A 16 3.73 -14.77 3.28
N ALA A 17 2.75 -13.92 3.53
CA ALA A 17 2.36 -12.87 2.60
C ALA A 17 2.59 -11.48 3.20
N CYS A 18 3.29 -10.62 2.47
CA CYS A 18 3.55 -9.25 2.87
C CYS A 18 2.83 -8.28 1.94
N GLY A 19 2.18 -7.28 2.51
CA GLY A 19 1.54 -6.21 1.76
C GLY A 19 1.72 -4.87 2.44
N HIS A 20 1.86 -3.83 1.63
CA HIS A 20 1.91 -2.45 2.07
C HIS A 20 0.68 -1.69 1.56
N SER A 21 0.14 -0.80 2.39
CA SER A 21 -0.93 0.12 1.97
C SER A 21 -2.15 -0.62 1.40
N MET A 22 -2.53 -0.36 0.16
CA MET A 22 -3.61 -1.06 -0.56
C MET A 22 -3.30 -2.55 -0.74
N GLY A 23 -2.03 -2.94 -0.89
CA GLY A 23 -1.62 -4.35 -0.94
C GLY A 23 -1.96 -5.09 0.36
N ALA A 24 -1.74 -4.46 1.51
CA ALA A 24 -2.11 -5.00 2.80
C ALA A 24 -3.64 -5.12 2.96
N TYR A 25 -4.40 -4.09 2.54
CA TYR A 25 -5.86 -4.14 2.50
C TYR A 25 -6.37 -5.35 1.68
N VAL A 26 -5.82 -5.56 0.47
CA VAL A 26 -6.20 -6.69 -0.39
C VAL A 26 -5.87 -8.02 0.27
N LEU A 27 -4.72 -8.14 0.96
CA LEU A 27 -4.36 -9.36 1.68
C LEU A 27 -5.34 -9.70 2.79
N THR A 28 -5.82 -8.72 3.57
CA THR A 28 -6.85 -9.00 4.60
C THR A 28 -8.11 -9.59 3.99
N ARG A 29 -8.55 -9.07 2.83
CA ARG A 29 -9.72 -9.60 2.12
C ARG A 29 -9.50 -11.02 1.60
N LEU A 30 -8.34 -11.29 1.01
CA LEU A 30 -7.99 -12.64 0.52
C LEU A 30 -7.88 -13.64 1.66
N ALA A 31 -7.21 -13.27 2.75
CA ALA A 31 -7.02 -14.13 3.91
C ALA A 31 -8.32 -14.43 4.66
N SER A 32 -9.25 -13.47 4.73
CA SER A 32 -10.57 -13.71 5.30
C SER A 32 -11.39 -14.72 4.49
N GLN A 33 -11.17 -14.78 3.17
CA GLN A 33 -11.86 -15.72 2.27
C GLN A 33 -11.16 -17.08 2.15
N ARG A 34 -9.84 -17.11 2.32
CA ARG A 34 -9.00 -18.27 2.09
C ARG A 34 -7.88 -18.38 3.15
N PRO A 35 -8.22 -18.52 4.43
CA PRO A 35 -7.22 -18.52 5.51
C PRO A 35 -6.19 -19.64 5.33
N ALA A 36 -6.59 -20.82 4.86
CA ALA A 36 -5.68 -21.94 4.65
C ALA A 36 -4.58 -21.72 3.59
N ALA A 37 -4.69 -20.66 2.77
CA ALA A 37 -3.65 -20.30 1.81
C ALA A 37 -2.48 -19.54 2.42
N PHE A 38 -2.59 -19.10 3.69
CA PHE A 38 -1.61 -18.24 4.34
C PHE A 38 -1.13 -18.85 5.66
N ALA A 39 0.18 -18.86 5.85
CA ALA A 39 0.81 -19.21 7.12
C ALA A 39 0.92 -17.98 8.04
N HIS A 40 1.23 -16.82 7.46
CA HIS A 40 1.36 -15.55 8.19
C HIS A 40 1.12 -14.35 7.26
N LEU A 41 0.60 -13.27 7.82
CA LEU A 41 0.44 -11.98 7.13
C LEU A 41 1.36 -10.93 7.74
N VAL A 42 2.08 -10.22 6.91
CA VAL A 42 2.78 -8.99 7.29
C VAL A 42 2.06 -7.82 6.64
N LEU A 43 1.35 -7.06 7.45
CA LEU A 43 0.52 -5.93 7.04
C LEU A 43 1.25 -4.63 7.38
N ILE A 44 1.81 -3.98 6.36
CA ILE A 44 2.57 -2.75 6.54
C ILE A 44 1.67 -1.58 6.18
N ASP A 45 1.32 -0.81 7.19
CA ASP A 45 0.54 0.43 7.13
C ASP A 45 -0.67 0.35 6.18
N PRO A 46 -1.58 -0.63 6.41
CA PRO A 46 -2.70 -0.89 5.52
C PRO A 46 -3.66 0.31 5.42
N VAL A 47 -4.25 0.52 4.24
CA VAL A 47 -5.32 1.53 4.04
C VAL A 47 -6.63 0.98 4.62
N ILE A 48 -6.64 0.79 5.93
CA ILE A 48 -7.80 0.39 6.72
C ILE A 48 -8.04 1.50 7.74
N MET A 49 -8.91 2.42 7.38
CA MET A 49 -9.18 3.63 8.16
C MET A 49 -10.18 3.35 9.29
N ASP A 50 -10.42 4.36 10.11
CA ASP A 50 -11.41 4.30 11.19
C ASP A 50 -12.79 3.86 10.66
N PRO A 51 -13.51 2.94 11.34
CA PRO A 51 -14.84 2.49 10.92
C PRO A 51 -15.81 3.64 10.63
N ALA A 52 -15.75 4.72 11.40
CA ALA A 52 -16.62 5.87 11.24
C ALA A 52 -16.51 6.55 9.85
N LEU A 53 -15.36 6.39 9.17
CA LEU A 53 -15.17 6.92 7.82
C LEU A 53 -15.88 6.11 6.73
N TYR A 54 -16.36 4.93 7.05
CA TYR A 54 -17.09 4.05 6.13
C TYR A 54 -18.61 4.11 6.36
N GLU A 55 -19.08 4.95 7.29
CA GLU A 55 -20.49 5.06 7.67
C GLU A 55 -21.09 6.39 7.17
N GLY A 56 -22.40 6.36 6.88
CA GLY A 56 -23.19 7.56 6.54
C GLY A 56 -22.73 8.26 5.26
N GLU A 57 -22.86 9.59 5.24
CA GLU A 57 -22.43 10.43 4.12
C GLU A 57 -20.91 10.42 3.90
N SER A 58 -20.13 10.04 4.91
CA SER A 58 -18.67 9.87 4.81
C SER A 58 -18.28 8.70 3.90
N ALA A 59 -19.18 7.72 3.72
CA ALA A 59 -19.02 6.62 2.76
C ALA A 59 -19.22 7.06 1.29
N THR A 60 -19.64 8.31 1.06
CA THR A 60 -19.64 8.85 -0.31
C THR A 60 -18.21 8.92 -0.84
N PRO A 61 -18.00 8.51 -2.11
CA PRO A 61 -16.68 8.65 -2.72
C PRO A 61 -16.24 10.09 -2.54
N ILE A 62 -15.04 10.29 -1.99
CA ILE A 62 -14.44 11.62 -2.01
C ILE A 62 -14.36 11.96 -3.49
N PRO A 63 -15.13 12.95 -4.00
CA PRO A 63 -14.98 13.34 -5.39
C PRO A 63 -13.52 13.74 -5.54
N ALA A 64 -12.76 13.00 -6.35
CA ALA A 64 -11.48 13.56 -6.72
C ALA A 64 -11.79 14.87 -7.42
N PRO A 65 -11.37 16.01 -6.87
CA PRO A 65 -11.58 17.28 -7.55
C PRO A 65 -10.97 17.15 -8.95
N PRO A 66 -11.55 17.81 -9.96
CA PRO A 66 -10.92 17.95 -11.25
C PRO A 66 -9.48 18.43 -11.00
N GLY A 67 -8.48 17.60 -11.31
CA GLY A 67 -7.09 17.87 -10.94
C GLY A 67 -6.58 17.17 -9.67
N HIS A 68 -7.28 16.13 -9.16
CA HIS A 68 -6.74 15.27 -8.10
C HIS A 68 -5.27 14.97 -8.39
N ARG A 69 -4.38 15.16 -7.40
CA ARG A 69 -2.93 15.05 -7.56
C ARG A 69 -2.49 13.76 -8.27
N GLY A 70 -3.24 12.65 -8.11
CA GLY A 70 -3.03 11.42 -8.85
C GLY A 70 -3.31 11.55 -10.35
N ALA A 71 -4.45 12.13 -10.76
CA ALA A 71 -4.83 12.25 -12.18
C ALA A 71 -3.98 13.28 -12.93
N GLY A 72 -3.48 14.32 -12.23
CA GLY A 72 -2.60 15.35 -12.80
C GLY A 72 -1.11 15.02 -12.72
N ARG A 73 -0.72 13.81 -12.32
CA ARG A 73 0.69 13.40 -12.30
C ARG A 73 1.27 13.39 -13.72
N ARG A 74 2.51 13.84 -13.83
CA ARG A 74 3.25 13.72 -15.09
C ARG A 74 3.36 12.24 -15.45
N ASN A 75 2.82 11.86 -16.60
CA ASN A 75 2.86 10.50 -17.12
C ASN A 75 4.03 10.26 -18.08
N ALA A 76 4.40 11.27 -18.89
CA ALA A 76 5.44 11.16 -19.90
C ALA A 76 6.81 11.53 -19.36
N TRP A 77 7.78 10.68 -19.61
CA TRP A 77 9.18 10.82 -19.19
C TRP A 77 10.10 10.51 -20.38
N ALA A 78 11.29 11.13 -20.41
CA ALA A 78 12.27 10.77 -21.43
C ALA A 78 13.21 9.68 -20.95
N PRO A 79 14.28 9.92 -20.16
CA PRO A 79 15.01 8.87 -19.48
C PRO A 79 14.51 8.69 -18.03
N ALA A 80 14.75 7.51 -17.43
CA ALA A 80 14.46 7.23 -16.02
C ALA A 80 15.22 8.18 -15.07
N GLU A 81 16.42 8.62 -15.46
CA GLU A 81 17.26 9.56 -14.72
C GLU A 81 16.58 10.93 -14.54
N GLU A 82 15.78 11.39 -15.50
CA GLU A 82 15.00 12.62 -15.37
C GLU A 82 13.98 12.50 -14.23
N MET A 83 13.28 11.36 -14.15
CA MET A 83 12.34 11.09 -13.09
C MET A 83 13.05 11.05 -11.72
N ARG A 84 14.19 10.37 -11.65
CA ARG A 84 14.99 10.28 -10.43
C ARG A 84 15.49 11.66 -9.96
N ALA A 85 16.09 12.44 -10.86
CA ALA A 85 16.55 13.79 -10.54
C ALA A 85 15.40 14.70 -10.03
N ARG A 86 14.19 14.53 -10.60
CA ARG A 86 13.02 15.30 -10.16
C ARG A 86 12.54 14.91 -8.76
N PHE A 87 12.71 13.66 -8.34
CA PHE A 87 12.13 13.12 -7.10
C PHE A 87 13.10 13.11 -5.92
N THR A 88 14.40 13.06 -6.16
CA THR A 88 15.43 12.91 -5.10
C THR A 88 15.24 13.86 -3.91
N ASP A 89 14.91 15.13 -4.16
CA ASP A 89 14.77 16.15 -3.11
C ASP A 89 13.31 16.53 -2.83
N ARG A 90 12.36 15.71 -3.23
CA ARG A 90 10.93 16.01 -3.07
C ARG A 90 10.25 15.03 -2.15
N ALA A 91 9.51 15.53 -1.17
CA ALA A 91 8.61 14.68 -0.38
C ALA A 91 7.55 14.01 -1.30
N PRO A 92 7.21 12.74 -1.05
CA PRO A 92 7.74 11.87 0.00
C PRO A 92 9.05 11.15 -0.36
N TYR A 93 9.51 11.22 -1.59
CA TYR A 93 10.62 10.45 -2.15
C TYR A 93 11.99 10.77 -1.54
N ALA A 94 12.15 11.98 -1.00
CA ALA A 94 13.41 12.41 -0.36
C ALA A 94 13.80 11.55 0.87
N ASN A 95 12.81 10.88 1.48
CA ASN A 95 13.04 10.01 2.64
C ASN A 95 13.24 8.53 2.25
N TRP A 96 13.09 8.19 0.96
CA TRP A 96 13.23 6.81 0.52
C TRP A 96 14.69 6.37 0.48
N ASP A 97 14.95 5.08 0.69
CA ASP A 97 16.27 4.51 0.38
C ASP A 97 16.61 4.82 -1.09
N PRO A 98 17.79 5.40 -1.37
CA PRO A 98 18.16 5.80 -2.72
C PRO A 98 18.11 4.67 -3.74
N ARG A 99 18.32 3.41 -3.32
CA ARG A 99 18.21 2.22 -4.18
C ARG A 99 16.76 1.96 -4.56
N VAL A 100 15.84 2.08 -3.60
CA VAL A 100 14.41 1.92 -3.85
C VAL A 100 13.89 3.01 -4.79
N LEU A 101 14.34 4.27 -4.61
CA LEU A 101 13.99 5.34 -5.53
C LEU A 101 14.55 5.09 -6.95
N ALA A 102 15.77 4.58 -7.06
CA ALA A 102 16.35 4.22 -8.36
C ALA A 102 15.56 3.11 -9.05
N ASP A 103 15.19 2.05 -8.33
CA ASP A 103 14.38 0.94 -8.84
C ASP A 103 12.98 1.42 -9.24
N TYR A 104 12.33 2.26 -8.41
CA TYR A 104 11.04 2.85 -8.74
C TYR A 104 11.07 3.64 -10.05
N CYS A 105 12.11 4.48 -10.26
CA CYS A 105 12.26 5.26 -11.46
C CYS A 105 12.62 4.41 -12.69
N THR A 106 13.31 3.28 -12.49
CA THR A 106 13.72 2.38 -13.58
C THR A 106 12.60 1.44 -13.99
N TYR A 107 11.99 0.76 -13.02
CA TYR A 107 11.02 -0.31 -13.28
C TYR A 107 9.57 0.15 -13.18
N GLY A 108 9.31 1.32 -12.64
CA GLY A 108 7.98 1.95 -12.63
C GLY A 108 7.59 2.62 -13.94
N LEU A 109 8.43 2.52 -14.98
CA LEU A 109 8.20 3.08 -16.29
C LEU A 109 8.15 1.98 -17.37
N LEU A 110 7.30 2.17 -18.37
CA LEU A 110 7.18 1.33 -19.54
C LEU A 110 7.44 2.17 -20.82
N PRO A 111 7.94 1.58 -21.90
CA PRO A 111 8.01 2.26 -23.19
C PRO A 111 6.62 2.71 -23.64
N THR A 112 6.52 3.91 -24.19
CA THR A 112 5.30 4.38 -24.87
C THR A 112 5.00 3.52 -26.09
N ALA A 113 3.73 3.48 -26.52
CA ALA A 113 3.30 2.66 -27.66
C ALA A 113 4.03 2.99 -28.98
N ASP A 114 4.49 4.24 -29.14
CA ASP A 114 5.30 4.69 -30.29
C ASP A 114 6.81 4.47 -30.12
N GLY A 115 7.24 3.96 -28.97
CA GLY A 115 8.64 3.68 -28.64
C GLY A 115 9.53 4.91 -28.46
N LYS A 116 8.97 6.13 -28.39
CA LYS A 116 9.74 7.38 -28.35
C LYS A 116 9.96 7.95 -26.96
N GLY A 117 9.34 7.35 -25.95
CA GLY A 117 9.43 7.82 -24.58
C GLY A 117 9.08 6.72 -23.57
N LEU A 118 8.94 7.15 -22.31
CA LEU A 118 8.53 6.31 -21.20
C LEU A 118 7.26 6.86 -20.57
N GLU A 119 6.43 5.99 -20.06
CA GLU A 119 5.22 6.35 -19.30
C GLU A 119 5.12 5.52 -18.02
N LEU A 120 4.38 6.01 -17.04
CA LEU A 120 4.16 5.29 -15.79
C LEU A 120 3.48 3.94 -16.06
N ALA A 121 4.03 2.85 -15.51
CA ALA A 121 3.45 1.51 -15.58
C ALA A 121 2.04 1.45 -14.96
N CYS A 122 1.78 2.29 -13.95
CA CYS A 122 0.44 2.56 -13.44
C CYS A 122 -0.03 3.92 -13.98
N PRO A 123 -0.94 3.96 -14.94
CA PRO A 123 -1.47 5.22 -15.47
C PRO A 123 -2.10 6.09 -14.36
N PRO A 124 -1.85 7.41 -14.34
CA PRO A 124 -2.35 8.30 -13.30
C PRO A 124 -3.87 8.25 -13.10
N ALA A 125 -4.63 8.05 -14.18
CA ALA A 125 -6.08 7.89 -14.11
C ALA A 125 -6.51 6.62 -13.37
N LEU A 126 -5.77 5.52 -13.54
CA LEU A 126 -6.03 4.26 -12.83
C LEU A 126 -5.71 4.41 -11.33
N GLU A 127 -4.55 4.99 -11.01
CA GLU A 127 -4.17 5.29 -9.62
C GLU A 127 -5.22 6.17 -8.93
N ALA A 128 -5.66 7.25 -9.58
CA ALA A 128 -6.70 8.14 -9.07
C ALA A 128 -8.02 7.39 -8.81
N SER A 129 -8.39 6.44 -9.68
CA SER A 129 -9.61 5.64 -9.52
C SER A 129 -9.57 4.76 -8.28
N VAL A 130 -8.38 4.27 -7.89
CA VAL A 130 -8.21 3.48 -6.65
C VAL A 130 -8.48 4.36 -5.43
N TYR A 131 -7.93 5.56 -5.37
CA TYR A 131 -8.19 6.50 -4.26
C TYR A 131 -9.66 6.91 -4.18
N GLN A 132 -10.31 7.18 -5.31
CA GLN A 132 -11.74 7.54 -5.38
C GLN A 132 -12.66 6.44 -4.84
N ASN A 133 -12.23 5.19 -4.91
CA ASN A 133 -13.02 4.04 -4.49
C ASN A 133 -12.60 3.47 -3.12
N ALA A 134 -11.62 4.06 -2.45
CA ALA A 134 -11.05 3.53 -1.21
C ALA A 134 -12.06 3.35 -0.07
N LEU A 135 -13.09 4.22 0.00
CA LEU A 135 -14.14 4.16 1.04
C LEU A 135 -15.41 3.43 0.61
N ARG A 136 -15.49 2.92 -0.63
CA ARG A 136 -16.73 2.27 -1.13
C ARG A 136 -17.03 0.92 -0.50
N THR A 137 -16.01 0.26 0.01
CA THR A 137 -16.17 -1.06 0.63
C THR A 137 -15.44 -1.04 1.96
N SER A 138 -16.20 -1.19 3.04
CA SER A 138 -15.64 -1.20 4.38
C SER A 138 -14.88 -2.50 4.62
N PRO A 139 -13.58 -2.46 4.97
CA PRO A 139 -12.85 -3.66 5.34
C PRO A 139 -13.38 -4.26 6.65
N HIS A 140 -14.04 -3.48 7.49
CA HIS A 140 -14.61 -3.92 8.76
C HIS A 140 -15.69 -5.00 8.60
N GLU A 141 -16.28 -5.14 7.40
CA GLU A 141 -17.21 -6.23 7.09
C GLU A 141 -16.56 -7.62 7.13
N TRP A 142 -15.24 -7.74 6.97
CA TRP A 142 -14.56 -9.04 6.93
C TRP A 142 -13.37 -9.19 7.89
N LEU A 143 -12.92 -8.11 8.54
CA LEU A 143 -11.77 -8.19 9.46
C LEU A 143 -11.99 -9.19 10.58
N HIS A 144 -13.21 -9.35 11.05
CA HIS A 144 -13.57 -10.32 12.09
C HIS A 144 -13.49 -11.79 11.65
N TYR A 145 -13.38 -12.06 10.34
CA TYR A 145 -13.11 -13.40 9.81
C TYR A 145 -11.61 -13.67 9.60
N LEU A 146 -10.76 -12.71 9.89
CA LEU A 146 -9.32 -12.86 9.72
C LEU A 146 -8.79 -13.73 10.88
N SER A 147 -8.40 -14.98 10.55
CA SER A 147 -7.90 -15.96 11.51
C SER A 147 -6.44 -16.35 11.25
N VAL A 148 -5.80 -15.72 10.28
CA VAL A 148 -4.40 -15.96 9.94
C VAL A 148 -3.50 -15.17 10.90
N PRO A 149 -2.46 -15.78 11.50
CA PRO A 149 -1.46 -15.09 12.29
C PRO A 149 -0.93 -13.84 11.56
N SER A 150 -0.86 -12.72 12.25
CA SER A 150 -0.57 -11.45 11.58
C SER A 150 0.41 -10.59 12.37
N THR A 151 1.34 -9.96 11.65
CA THR A 151 2.19 -8.86 12.12
C THR A 151 1.71 -7.57 11.47
N LEU A 152 1.34 -6.59 12.29
CA LEU A 152 0.95 -5.26 11.85
C LEU A 152 2.09 -4.28 12.13
N ILE A 153 2.52 -3.55 11.12
CA ILE A 153 3.49 -2.46 11.23
C ILE A 153 2.80 -1.16 10.83
N ARG A 154 2.90 -0.12 11.65
CA ARG A 154 2.24 1.17 11.43
C ARG A 154 3.22 2.34 11.50
N ALA A 155 2.98 3.34 10.66
CA ALA A 155 3.56 4.67 10.83
C ALA A 155 2.72 5.51 11.81
N PRO A 156 3.22 6.67 12.25
CA PRO A 156 2.46 7.59 13.09
C PRO A 156 1.18 8.08 12.42
N THR A 157 0.12 8.18 13.20
CA THR A 157 -1.13 8.83 12.82
C THR A 157 -1.14 10.29 13.26
N GLY A 158 -2.00 11.13 12.67
CA GLY A 158 -2.16 12.51 13.05
C GLY A 158 -3.42 13.14 12.45
N GLU A 159 -3.67 14.39 12.80
CA GLU A 159 -4.76 15.17 12.19
C GLU A 159 -4.46 15.42 10.72
N ARG A 160 -5.37 15.00 9.86
CA ARG A 160 -5.27 15.23 8.42
C ARG A 160 -6.03 16.47 8.04
N GLY A 161 -5.34 17.42 7.44
CA GLY A 161 -5.92 18.67 6.94
C GLY A 161 -6.80 18.53 5.69
N GLY A 162 -7.53 17.43 5.54
CA GLY A 162 -8.46 17.20 4.42
C GLY A 162 -7.82 16.73 3.10
N GLU A 163 -6.50 16.74 2.98
CA GLU A 163 -5.75 16.17 1.85
C GLU A 163 -5.13 14.81 2.23
N LEU A 164 -4.90 13.94 1.22
CA LEU A 164 -4.12 12.72 1.40
C LEU A 164 -2.67 13.11 1.73
N ASP A 165 -2.34 13.04 3.00
CA ASP A 165 -0.98 13.26 3.50
C ASP A 165 -0.31 11.91 3.77
N PHE A 166 0.60 11.54 2.88
CA PHE A 166 1.35 10.29 2.99
C PHE A 166 2.51 10.35 4.00
N SER A 167 2.73 11.49 4.70
CA SER A 167 3.60 11.53 5.87
C SER A 167 2.98 10.84 7.08
N LEU A 168 1.66 10.63 7.07
CA LEU A 168 0.88 10.03 8.15
C LEU A 168 0.25 8.71 7.74
N SER A 169 0.14 7.80 8.71
CA SER A 169 -0.51 6.50 8.53
C SER A 169 -2.01 6.63 8.22
N PRO A 170 -2.55 5.91 7.22
CA PRO A 170 -3.98 5.75 7.03
C PRO A 170 -4.59 4.70 7.95
N THR A 171 -3.75 3.92 8.65
CA THR A 171 -4.20 2.76 9.42
C THR A 171 -4.92 3.18 10.70
N TRP A 172 -6.11 2.64 10.89
CA TRP A 172 -6.85 2.78 12.14
C TRP A 172 -6.05 2.24 13.33
N THR A 173 -5.96 3.01 14.40
CA THR A 173 -5.19 2.64 15.59
C THR A 173 -5.76 1.41 16.33
N GLY A 174 -7.05 1.14 16.17
CA GLY A 174 -7.72 -0.04 16.71
C GLY A 174 -7.57 -1.32 15.87
N LEU A 175 -6.86 -1.27 14.74
CA LEU A 175 -6.77 -2.40 13.81
C LEU A 175 -6.09 -3.62 14.43
N GLY A 176 -4.97 -3.44 15.13
CA GLY A 176 -4.22 -4.55 15.75
C GLY A 176 -5.10 -5.41 16.65
N PRO A 177 -5.76 -4.83 17.66
CA PRO A 177 -6.73 -5.56 18.49
C PRO A 177 -7.90 -6.15 17.69
N ALA A 178 -8.41 -5.44 16.69
CA ALA A 178 -9.57 -5.88 15.90
C ALA A 178 -9.31 -7.15 15.08
N ILE A 179 -8.07 -7.35 14.63
CA ILE A 179 -7.67 -8.55 13.87
C ILE A 179 -6.94 -9.58 14.73
N GLY A 180 -6.76 -9.32 16.03
CA GLY A 180 -5.97 -10.20 16.90
C GLY A 180 -4.52 -10.35 16.44
N ALA A 181 -3.88 -9.25 16.01
CA ALA A 181 -2.51 -9.28 15.55
C ALA A 181 -1.55 -9.82 16.62
N GLU A 182 -0.69 -10.78 16.28
CA GLU A 182 0.32 -11.31 17.20
C GLU A 182 1.41 -10.27 17.53
N ARG A 183 1.70 -9.39 16.56
CA ARG A 183 2.59 -8.24 16.71
C ARG A 183 1.92 -7.01 16.13
N ASP A 184 1.92 -5.91 16.88
CA ASP A 184 1.44 -4.59 16.44
C ASP A 184 2.49 -3.56 16.82
N GLU A 185 3.27 -3.09 15.83
CA GLU A 185 4.40 -2.22 16.03
C GLU A 185 4.20 -0.84 15.39
N LEU A 186 4.49 0.20 16.16
CA LEU A 186 4.61 1.56 15.65
C LEU A 186 6.08 1.85 15.30
N TRP A 187 6.36 2.08 14.02
CA TRP A 187 7.65 2.55 13.56
C TRP A 187 7.61 4.08 13.43
N ALA A 188 7.78 4.74 14.58
CA ALA A 188 7.51 6.17 14.75
C ALA A 188 8.41 7.09 13.93
N GLU A 189 9.56 6.61 13.49
CA GLU A 189 10.55 7.33 12.68
C GLU A 189 10.24 7.31 11.17
N HIS A 190 9.20 6.58 10.74
CA HIS A 190 8.85 6.41 9.33
C HIS A 190 7.51 7.04 8.98
N SER A 191 7.34 7.37 7.70
CA SER A 191 6.07 7.77 7.12
C SER A 191 5.26 6.56 6.64
N HIS A 192 4.14 6.79 5.98
CA HIS A 192 3.37 5.74 5.29
C HIS A 192 4.24 4.86 4.37
N PHE A 193 5.36 5.36 3.88
CA PHE A 193 6.24 4.67 2.94
C PHE A 193 7.30 3.78 3.62
N ILE A 194 6.97 3.14 4.73
CA ILE A 194 7.86 2.25 5.51
C ILE A 194 8.73 1.33 4.64
N PRO A 195 8.21 0.55 3.66
CA PRO A 195 9.06 -0.35 2.87
C PRO A 195 10.06 0.37 1.98
N MET A 196 9.74 1.60 1.58
CA MET A 196 10.60 2.43 0.75
C MET A 196 11.68 3.13 1.57
N GLU A 197 11.38 3.45 2.82
CA GLU A 197 12.29 4.15 3.74
C GLU A 197 13.21 3.17 4.49
N ALA A 198 12.71 1.97 4.83
CA ALA A 198 13.41 0.97 5.63
C ALA A 198 13.39 -0.43 5.01
N PRO A 199 13.80 -0.62 3.73
CA PRO A 199 13.69 -1.91 3.04
C PRO A 199 14.45 -3.03 3.75
N ALA A 200 15.62 -2.75 4.32
CA ALA A 200 16.42 -3.75 5.03
C ALA A 200 15.75 -4.22 6.32
N ARG A 201 15.10 -3.32 7.07
CA ARG A 201 14.36 -3.68 8.29
C ARG A 201 13.12 -4.53 7.97
N VAL A 202 12.41 -4.19 6.89
CA VAL A 202 11.28 -5.00 6.40
C VAL A 202 11.77 -6.38 5.94
N ALA A 203 12.88 -6.45 5.21
CA ALA A 203 13.47 -7.72 4.79
C ALA A 203 13.88 -8.60 5.98
N GLY A 204 14.48 -8.01 7.02
CA GLY A 204 14.82 -8.72 8.26
C GLY A 204 13.59 -9.31 8.95
N LEU A 205 12.52 -8.51 9.09
CA LEU A 205 11.26 -8.97 9.67
C LEU A 205 10.64 -10.14 8.88
N LEU A 206 10.73 -10.13 7.56
CA LEU A 206 10.26 -11.24 6.72
C LEU A 206 11.13 -12.49 6.87
N ALA A 207 12.46 -12.32 6.96
CA ALA A 207 13.38 -13.42 7.15
C ALA A 207 13.18 -14.18 8.47
N ASP A 208 12.76 -13.47 9.52
CA ASP A 208 12.43 -14.05 10.84
C ASP A 208 11.17 -14.94 10.81
N LEU A 209 10.37 -14.87 9.76
CA LEU A 209 9.12 -15.63 9.59
C LEU A 209 9.26 -16.82 8.63
N LEU A 210 10.40 -16.97 7.97
CA LEU A 210 10.68 -18.03 6.99
C LEU A 210 11.53 -19.15 7.61
#